data_d566c50812dc8c8f0b8a2966b41df288
#
_entry.id   d566c50812dc8c8f0b8a2966b41df288
#
_cell.length_a   1.000
_cell.length_b   1.000
_cell.length_c   1.000
_cell.angle_alpha   90.00
_cell.angle_beta   90.00
_cell.angle_gamma   90.00
#
_symmetry.space_group_name_H-M   'P 1'
#
loop_
_entity.id
_entity.type
_entity.pdbx_description
1 polymer ?
#
loop_
_entity_poly.entity_id
_entity_poly.type
_entity_poly.pdbx_seq_one_letter_code
_entity_poly.pdbx_strand_id
1 'polypeptide(L)'
;MEKIKIAIADDHKIYRDGLKVGLLEDERLELILEADNGEELLEKIEKQQPHVILMDLKMPIMDGMETTKEIKKKYPDIKVLVITMYEDDKFIIHLMEIGANGYLLKNAHADEIRKSIYSAYETGYYFNDLVNKALLKKLVLKGNIKPSFNQNIEFTERELEVLLLICEEKTTAEIAKEIFLSARSVEGIRQKLIDKVGVRNTAGLVMFALKNGIVK
;
A
#
# COMPACT_ATOMS: atom_id res chain seq x y z
N MET A 1 -32.41 -10.19 11.76
CA MET A 1 -31.02 -10.59 11.52
C MET A 1 -30.10 -9.57 12.15
N GLU A 2 -29.01 -10.01 12.75
CA GLU A 2 -28.00 -9.08 13.29
C GLU A 2 -27.34 -8.34 12.16
N LYS A 3 -27.21 -7.02 12.29
CA LYS A 3 -26.56 -6.20 11.26
C LYS A 3 -25.05 -6.34 11.32
N ILE A 4 -24.39 -6.32 10.17
CA ILE A 4 -22.94 -6.28 10.08
C ILE A 4 -22.49 -4.84 10.34
N LYS A 5 -21.81 -4.63 11.46
CA LYS A 5 -21.26 -3.34 11.85
C LYS A 5 -19.98 -3.06 11.05
N ILE A 6 -19.96 -1.95 10.33
CA ILE A 6 -18.81 -1.55 9.51
C ILE A 6 -18.21 -0.25 10.00
N ALA A 7 -16.91 -0.08 9.78
CA ALA A 7 -16.19 1.18 9.94
C ALA A 7 -15.54 1.57 8.61
N ILE A 8 -15.37 2.86 8.38
CA ILE A 8 -14.63 3.39 7.21
C ILE A 8 -13.53 4.32 7.71
N ALA A 9 -12.29 4.03 7.33
CA ALA A 9 -11.13 4.89 7.55
C ALA A 9 -10.56 5.33 6.19
N ASP A 10 -10.67 6.61 5.87
CA ASP A 10 -10.21 7.23 4.63
C ASP A 10 -10.17 8.75 4.82
N ASP A 11 -9.09 9.43 4.44
CA ASP A 11 -8.95 10.88 4.58
C ASP A 11 -9.72 11.67 3.50
N HIS A 12 -10.22 10.98 2.45
CA HIS A 12 -11.00 11.57 1.37
C HIS A 12 -12.49 11.58 1.68
N LYS A 13 -12.99 12.66 2.28
CA LYS A 13 -14.39 12.79 2.68
C LYS A 13 -15.40 12.49 1.56
N ILE A 14 -15.15 12.96 0.33
CA ILE A 14 -16.06 12.73 -0.80
C ILE A 14 -16.16 11.23 -1.12
N TYR A 15 -15.05 10.51 -1.04
CA TYR A 15 -15.05 9.07 -1.27
C TYR A 15 -15.81 8.33 -0.15
N ARG A 16 -15.58 8.70 1.13
CA ARG A 16 -16.34 8.13 2.26
C ARG A 16 -17.84 8.36 2.10
N ASP A 17 -18.25 9.59 1.74
CA ASP A 17 -19.67 9.91 1.54
C ASP A 17 -20.27 9.10 0.39
N GLY A 18 -19.53 8.89 -0.70
CA GLY A 18 -19.94 8.02 -1.79
C GLY A 18 -20.09 6.54 -1.37
N LEU A 19 -19.15 6.03 -0.59
CA LEU A 19 -19.22 4.67 -0.04
C LEU A 19 -20.45 4.49 0.84
N LYS A 20 -20.76 5.46 1.71
CA LYS A 20 -21.95 5.40 2.56
C LYS A 20 -23.23 5.24 1.75
N VAL A 21 -23.40 6.06 0.72
CA VAL A 21 -24.59 5.98 -0.14
C VAL A 21 -24.71 4.58 -0.74
N GLY A 22 -23.62 4.06 -1.33
CA GLY A 22 -23.65 2.75 -1.97
C GLY A 22 -23.79 1.55 -1.00
N LEU A 23 -23.30 1.67 0.23
CA LEU A 23 -23.32 0.57 1.20
C LEU A 23 -24.60 0.54 2.03
N LEU A 24 -25.14 1.71 2.42
CA LEU A 24 -26.30 1.80 3.29
C LEU A 24 -27.64 1.57 2.57
N GLU A 25 -27.64 1.36 1.27
CA GLU A 25 -28.77 0.77 0.54
C GLU A 25 -29.06 -0.67 1.01
N ASP A 26 -28.09 -1.35 1.59
CA ASP A 26 -28.25 -2.70 2.14
C ASP A 26 -28.59 -2.60 3.66
N GLU A 27 -29.82 -2.93 4.02
CA GLU A 27 -30.32 -2.85 5.40
C GLU A 27 -29.57 -3.77 6.39
N ARG A 28 -28.78 -4.72 5.89
CA ARG A 28 -27.96 -5.62 6.72
C ARG A 28 -26.65 -4.98 7.15
N LEU A 29 -26.23 -3.88 6.52
CA LEU A 29 -25.03 -3.14 6.87
C LEU A 29 -25.37 -1.97 7.80
N GLU A 30 -24.53 -1.74 8.79
CA GLU A 30 -24.62 -0.61 9.72
C GLU A 30 -23.26 0.07 9.83
N LEU A 31 -23.17 1.30 9.34
CA LEU A 31 -21.96 2.12 9.53
C LEU A 31 -21.97 2.68 10.96
N ILE A 32 -21.02 2.23 11.77
CA ILE A 32 -20.91 2.64 13.17
C ILE A 32 -19.78 3.61 13.44
N LEU A 33 -18.70 3.61 12.62
CA LEU A 33 -17.53 4.43 12.81
C LEU A 33 -17.04 4.98 11.46
N GLU A 34 -16.53 6.22 11.51
CA GLU A 34 -15.77 6.86 10.45
C GLU A 34 -14.52 7.48 11.06
N ALA A 35 -13.41 7.48 10.30
CA ALA A 35 -12.16 8.09 10.71
C ALA A 35 -11.41 8.68 9.51
N ASP A 36 -10.65 9.75 9.73
CA ASP A 36 -9.81 10.40 8.73
C ASP A 36 -8.36 9.86 8.74
N ASN A 37 -8.02 9.04 9.74
CA ASN A 37 -6.69 8.43 9.91
C ASN A 37 -6.73 7.24 10.87
N GLY A 38 -5.58 6.53 10.95
CA GLY A 38 -5.49 5.31 11.76
C GLY A 38 -5.57 5.54 13.27
N GLU A 39 -5.00 6.63 13.79
CA GLU A 39 -5.06 6.92 15.23
C GLU A 39 -6.50 7.16 15.67
N GLU A 40 -7.22 8.01 14.94
CA GLU A 40 -8.63 8.30 15.19
C GLU A 40 -9.49 7.02 15.15
N LEU A 41 -9.21 6.13 14.17
CA LEU A 41 -9.91 4.85 14.09
C LEU A 41 -9.65 3.99 15.33
N LEU A 42 -8.38 3.85 15.76
CA LEU A 42 -8.02 3.04 16.92
C LEU A 42 -8.68 3.55 18.21
N GLU A 43 -8.72 4.87 18.44
CA GLU A 43 -9.42 5.47 19.58
C GLU A 43 -10.94 5.17 19.56
N LYS A 44 -11.55 5.19 18.37
CA LYS A 44 -12.98 4.90 18.22
C LYS A 44 -13.31 3.43 18.41
N ILE A 45 -12.45 2.52 17.94
CA ILE A 45 -12.61 1.07 18.10
C ILE A 45 -12.58 0.65 19.57
N GLU A 46 -11.83 1.32 20.43
CA GLU A 46 -11.80 1.05 21.86
C GLU A 46 -13.19 1.19 22.51
N LYS A 47 -14.03 2.08 21.97
CA LYS A 47 -15.39 2.35 22.48
C LYS A 47 -16.45 1.48 21.81
N GLN A 48 -16.29 1.22 20.53
CA GLN A 48 -17.26 0.46 19.75
C GLN A 48 -16.55 -0.32 18.63
N GLN A 49 -16.60 -1.64 18.70
CA GLN A 49 -15.91 -2.50 17.75
C GLN A 49 -16.78 -2.81 16.53
N PRO A 50 -16.28 -2.56 15.31
CA PRO A 50 -16.91 -3.01 14.07
C PRO A 50 -16.61 -4.49 13.81
N HIS A 51 -17.41 -5.13 12.98
CA HIS A 51 -17.11 -6.46 12.45
C HIS A 51 -16.11 -6.36 11.27
N VAL A 52 -16.28 -5.36 10.41
CA VAL A 52 -15.48 -5.15 9.21
C VAL A 52 -15.06 -3.68 9.12
N ILE A 53 -13.80 -3.45 8.77
CA ILE A 53 -13.24 -2.11 8.49
C ILE A 53 -12.92 -2.03 7.01
N LEU A 54 -13.40 -0.97 6.36
CA LEU A 54 -12.94 -0.52 5.06
C LEU A 54 -11.82 0.49 5.28
N MET A 55 -10.59 0.14 4.89
CA MET A 55 -9.37 0.85 5.26
C MET A 55 -8.67 1.42 4.02
N ASP A 56 -8.52 2.73 3.92
CA ASP A 56 -7.56 3.28 2.96
C ASP A 56 -6.12 3.04 3.42
N LEU A 57 -5.23 2.87 2.46
CA LEU A 57 -3.81 2.70 2.75
C LEU A 57 -3.14 4.01 3.08
N LYS A 58 -3.43 5.07 2.34
CA LYS A 58 -2.74 6.34 2.47
C LYS A 58 -3.58 7.33 3.27
N MET A 59 -3.30 7.44 4.53
CA MET A 59 -3.91 8.41 5.44
C MET A 59 -2.82 9.21 6.17
N PRO A 60 -3.12 10.46 6.59
CA PRO A 60 -2.21 11.25 7.40
C PRO A 60 -2.06 10.63 8.80
N ILE A 61 -1.01 11.03 9.54
CA ILE A 61 -0.72 10.66 10.94
C ILE A 61 -0.33 9.18 11.08
N MET A 62 -1.27 8.26 10.82
CA MET A 62 -1.06 6.82 10.82
C MET A 62 -1.69 6.20 9.58
N ASP A 63 -0.89 5.53 8.76
CA ASP A 63 -1.32 4.90 7.51
C ASP A 63 -2.09 3.59 7.74
N GLY A 64 -2.74 3.10 6.66
CA GLY A 64 -3.57 1.91 6.75
C GLY A 64 -2.79 0.61 6.99
N MET A 65 -1.50 0.54 6.65
CA MET A 65 -0.67 -0.64 6.94
C MET A 65 -0.35 -0.73 8.43
N GLU A 66 0.10 0.38 9.02
CA GLU A 66 0.41 0.46 10.44
C GLU A 66 -0.86 0.23 11.27
N THR A 67 -1.98 0.87 10.85
CA THR A 67 -3.28 0.69 11.49
C THR A 67 -3.75 -0.77 11.43
N THR A 68 -3.64 -1.42 10.26
CA THR A 68 -4.00 -2.84 10.10
C THR A 68 -3.20 -3.73 11.04
N LYS A 69 -1.90 -3.50 11.15
CA LYS A 69 -1.01 -4.24 12.05
C LYS A 69 -1.43 -4.10 13.52
N GLU A 70 -1.72 -2.87 13.98
CA GLU A 70 -2.16 -2.63 15.35
C GLU A 70 -3.55 -3.24 15.62
N ILE A 71 -4.50 -3.14 14.67
CA ILE A 71 -5.82 -3.79 14.78
C ILE A 71 -5.65 -5.30 14.91
N LYS A 72 -4.87 -5.94 14.04
CA LYS A 72 -4.69 -7.39 14.06
C LYS A 72 -4.00 -7.90 15.32
N LYS A 73 -3.17 -7.08 15.94
CA LYS A 73 -2.54 -7.39 17.23
C LYS A 73 -3.50 -7.27 18.42
N LYS A 74 -4.34 -6.23 18.46
CA LYS A 74 -5.24 -5.93 19.60
C LYS A 74 -6.63 -6.56 19.43
N TYR A 75 -7.14 -6.63 18.19
CA TYR A 75 -8.49 -7.02 17.83
C TYR A 75 -8.50 -8.01 16.65
N PRO A 76 -7.98 -9.25 16.82
CA PRO A 76 -7.77 -10.21 15.73
C PRO A 76 -9.06 -10.61 14.99
N ASP A 77 -10.21 -10.50 15.66
CA ASP A 77 -11.50 -10.87 15.09
C ASP A 77 -12.06 -9.83 14.12
N ILE A 78 -11.66 -8.57 14.24
CA ILE A 78 -12.06 -7.51 13.32
C ILE A 78 -11.48 -7.78 11.93
N LYS A 79 -12.34 -7.80 10.91
CA LYS A 79 -11.92 -8.00 9.52
C LYS A 79 -11.50 -6.66 8.91
N VAL A 80 -10.34 -6.64 8.26
CA VAL A 80 -9.82 -5.44 7.59
C VAL A 80 -9.81 -5.68 6.10
N LEU A 81 -10.64 -4.95 5.37
CA LEU A 81 -10.69 -4.88 3.91
C LEU A 81 -9.99 -3.59 3.47
N VAL A 82 -8.89 -3.72 2.78
CA VAL A 82 -8.16 -2.56 2.28
C VAL A 82 -8.79 -2.08 0.98
N ILE A 83 -9.06 -0.77 0.88
CA ILE A 83 -9.58 -0.12 -0.32
C ILE A 83 -8.66 1.04 -0.70
N THR A 84 -8.02 0.99 -1.86
CA THR A 84 -6.98 1.95 -2.23
C THR A 84 -6.90 2.22 -3.73
N MET A 85 -6.20 3.27 -4.13
CA MET A 85 -5.88 3.54 -5.55
C MET A 85 -4.65 2.78 -6.06
N TYR A 86 -3.91 2.09 -5.19
CA TYR A 86 -2.67 1.42 -5.57
C TYR A 86 -2.95 0.00 -6.07
N GLU A 87 -2.40 -0.35 -7.23
CA GLU A 87 -2.46 -1.69 -7.84
C GLU A 87 -1.05 -2.28 -7.93
N ASP A 88 -0.41 -2.49 -6.77
CA ASP A 88 0.94 -3.06 -6.71
C ASP A 88 0.91 -4.36 -5.90
N ASP A 89 1.38 -5.45 -6.53
CA ASP A 89 1.46 -6.78 -5.92
C ASP A 89 2.21 -6.76 -4.56
N LYS A 90 3.18 -5.84 -4.38
CA LYS A 90 3.95 -5.71 -3.14
C LYS A 90 3.06 -5.27 -1.96
N PHE A 91 2.17 -4.29 -2.19
CA PHE A 91 1.22 -3.85 -1.17
C PHE A 91 0.25 -4.96 -0.82
N ILE A 92 -0.31 -5.62 -1.84
CA ILE A 92 -1.26 -6.72 -1.65
C ILE A 92 -0.62 -7.82 -0.80
N ILE A 93 0.56 -8.29 -1.20
CA ILE A 93 1.27 -9.37 -0.51
C ILE A 93 1.56 -8.98 0.95
N HIS A 94 2.11 -7.79 1.18
CA HIS A 94 2.46 -7.35 2.52
C HIS A 94 1.25 -7.19 3.43
N LEU A 95 0.16 -6.62 2.91
CA LEU A 95 -1.07 -6.46 3.67
C LEU A 95 -1.69 -7.80 4.06
N MET A 96 -1.69 -8.76 3.15
CA MET A 96 -2.14 -10.12 3.48
C MET A 96 -1.24 -10.78 4.54
N GLU A 97 0.08 -10.53 4.51
CA GLU A 97 1.03 -11.03 5.53
C GLU A 97 0.78 -10.44 6.93
N ILE A 98 0.42 -9.17 7.02
CA ILE A 98 0.11 -8.52 8.31
C ILE A 98 -1.32 -8.77 8.77
N GLY A 99 -2.09 -9.56 8.01
CA GLY A 99 -3.40 -10.06 8.40
C GLY A 99 -4.61 -9.33 7.82
N ALA A 100 -4.46 -8.51 6.79
CA ALA A 100 -5.61 -7.98 6.06
C ALA A 100 -6.49 -9.13 5.53
N ASN A 101 -7.79 -8.93 5.49
CA ASN A 101 -8.77 -9.94 5.09
C ASN A 101 -9.21 -9.82 3.63
N GLY A 102 -8.79 -8.77 2.94
CA GLY A 102 -9.04 -8.55 1.53
C GLY A 102 -8.46 -7.25 1.03
N TYR A 103 -8.43 -7.09 -0.29
CA TYR A 103 -7.89 -5.92 -0.97
C TYR A 103 -8.74 -5.56 -2.18
N LEU A 104 -9.15 -4.31 -2.26
CA LEU A 104 -9.95 -3.77 -3.36
C LEU A 104 -9.33 -2.46 -3.87
N LEU A 105 -9.65 -2.11 -5.10
CA LEU A 105 -9.33 -0.80 -5.64
C LEU A 105 -10.47 0.19 -5.37
N LYS A 106 -10.16 1.48 -5.20
CA LYS A 106 -11.17 2.54 -4.99
C LYS A 106 -12.14 2.73 -6.16
N ASN A 107 -11.85 2.14 -7.33
CA ASN A 107 -12.74 2.10 -8.50
C ASN A 107 -13.67 0.87 -8.51
N ALA A 108 -13.64 0.03 -7.50
CA ALA A 108 -14.55 -1.09 -7.35
C ALA A 108 -16.01 -0.60 -7.22
N HIS A 109 -16.93 -1.33 -7.85
CA HIS A 109 -18.36 -1.04 -7.72
C HIS A 109 -18.89 -1.34 -6.31
N ALA A 110 -19.92 -0.63 -5.87
CA ALA A 110 -20.53 -0.82 -4.55
C ALA A 110 -20.94 -2.29 -4.30
N ASP A 111 -21.40 -3.00 -5.33
CA ASP A 111 -21.74 -4.43 -5.25
C ASP A 111 -20.54 -5.31 -4.90
N GLU A 112 -19.37 -5.02 -5.48
CA GLU A 112 -18.16 -5.76 -5.17
C GLU A 112 -17.71 -5.50 -3.73
N ILE A 113 -17.83 -4.25 -3.26
CA ILE A 113 -17.49 -3.89 -1.88
C ILE A 113 -18.47 -4.57 -0.92
N ARG A 114 -19.78 -4.58 -1.19
CA ARG A 114 -20.77 -5.33 -0.39
C ARG A 114 -20.43 -6.81 -0.34
N LYS A 115 -20.14 -7.43 -1.49
CA LYS A 115 -19.73 -8.83 -1.58
C LYS A 115 -18.48 -9.11 -0.73
N SER A 116 -17.50 -8.22 -0.77
CA SER A 116 -16.28 -8.37 0.02
C SER A 116 -16.53 -8.31 1.52
N ILE A 117 -17.43 -7.41 1.96
CA ILE A 117 -17.83 -7.30 3.37
C ILE A 117 -18.47 -8.61 3.84
N TYR A 118 -19.43 -9.16 3.08
CA TYR A 118 -20.06 -10.43 3.40
C TYR A 118 -19.07 -11.58 3.45
N SER A 119 -18.23 -11.71 2.41
CA SER A 119 -17.22 -12.75 2.35
C SER A 119 -16.25 -12.67 3.54
N ALA A 120 -15.75 -11.48 3.86
CA ALA A 120 -14.85 -11.30 5.00
C ALA A 120 -15.53 -11.61 6.33
N TYR A 121 -16.79 -11.21 6.51
CA TYR A 121 -17.57 -11.48 7.73
C TYR A 121 -17.87 -12.97 7.91
N GLU A 122 -18.33 -13.66 6.86
CA GLU A 122 -18.79 -15.04 6.91
C GLU A 122 -17.65 -16.06 6.86
N THR A 123 -16.67 -15.84 5.95
CA THR A 123 -15.59 -16.82 5.69
C THR A 123 -14.22 -16.39 6.22
N GLY A 124 -14.11 -15.12 6.68
CA GLY A 124 -12.86 -14.58 7.19
C GLY A 124 -12.03 -13.84 6.15
N TYR A 125 -12.25 -14.04 4.84
CA TYR A 125 -11.42 -13.44 3.77
C TYR A 125 -12.23 -13.12 2.53
N TYR A 126 -11.72 -12.17 1.75
CA TYR A 126 -12.16 -11.90 0.39
C TYR A 126 -10.97 -11.91 -0.56
N PHE A 127 -10.94 -12.90 -1.46
CA PHE A 127 -9.91 -13.08 -2.47
C PHE A 127 -10.48 -12.82 -3.86
N ASN A 128 -10.16 -11.66 -4.43
CA ASN A 128 -10.41 -11.36 -5.84
C ASN A 128 -9.21 -11.75 -6.72
N ASP A 129 -9.34 -11.54 -8.02
CA ASP A 129 -8.28 -11.90 -8.98
C ASP A 129 -6.96 -11.18 -8.72
N LEU A 130 -7.01 -9.93 -8.21
CA LEU A 130 -5.80 -9.17 -7.84
C LEU A 130 -5.04 -9.87 -6.71
N VAL A 131 -5.74 -10.22 -5.64
CA VAL A 131 -5.14 -10.92 -4.48
C VAL A 131 -4.62 -12.27 -4.90
N ASN A 132 -5.42 -13.05 -5.63
CA ASN A 132 -5.01 -14.38 -6.10
C ASN A 132 -3.75 -14.30 -6.96
N LYS A 133 -3.69 -13.38 -7.92
CA LYS A 133 -2.54 -13.18 -8.81
C LYS A 133 -1.28 -12.77 -8.05
N ALA A 134 -1.41 -11.84 -7.09
CA ALA A 134 -0.28 -11.37 -6.28
C ALA A 134 0.28 -12.50 -5.41
N LEU A 135 -0.59 -13.29 -4.74
CA LEU A 135 -0.19 -14.42 -3.91
C LEU A 135 0.45 -15.55 -4.73
N LEU A 136 -0.08 -15.87 -5.92
CA LEU A 136 0.53 -16.85 -6.83
C LEU A 136 1.92 -16.41 -7.28
N LYS A 137 2.09 -15.14 -7.67
CA LYS A 137 3.41 -14.59 -8.00
C LYS A 137 4.39 -14.73 -6.84
N LYS A 138 3.96 -14.44 -5.60
CA LYS A 138 4.81 -14.61 -4.42
C LYS A 138 5.26 -16.05 -4.23
N LEU A 139 4.37 -17.02 -4.38
CA LEU A 139 4.71 -18.45 -4.27
C LEU A 139 5.77 -18.88 -5.29
N VAL A 140 5.71 -18.31 -6.51
CA VAL A 140 6.69 -18.59 -7.58
C VAL A 140 8.04 -17.90 -7.32
N LEU A 141 8.03 -16.65 -6.80
CA LEU A 141 9.23 -15.81 -6.71
C LEU A 141 10.02 -15.97 -5.41
N LYS A 142 9.50 -16.67 -4.38
CA LYS A 142 10.16 -16.92 -3.08
C LYS A 142 10.92 -15.70 -2.50
N GLY A 143 10.25 -14.57 -2.30
CA GLY A 143 10.90 -13.39 -1.74
C GLY A 143 10.04 -12.62 -0.72
N ASN A 144 10.65 -12.10 0.35
CA ASN A 144 10.01 -11.16 1.28
C ASN A 144 9.95 -9.78 0.64
N ILE A 145 8.74 -9.29 0.36
CA ILE A 145 8.50 -7.99 -0.26
C ILE A 145 7.80 -7.08 0.77
N LYS A 146 8.45 -6.00 1.18
CA LYS A 146 7.87 -4.97 2.04
C LYS A 146 7.63 -3.70 1.23
N PRO A 147 6.36 -3.30 0.97
CA PRO A 147 6.07 -2.02 0.34
C PRO A 147 6.15 -0.88 1.36
N SER A 148 6.48 0.33 0.89
CA SER A 148 6.46 1.55 1.68
C SER A 148 5.86 2.70 0.86
N PHE A 149 5.01 3.52 1.47
CA PHE A 149 4.49 4.76 0.85
C PHE A 149 5.54 5.86 0.81
N ASN A 150 6.35 5.93 1.87
CA ASN A 150 7.59 6.66 1.87
C ASN A 150 8.65 5.60 1.58
N GLN A 151 9.04 5.47 0.34
CA GLN A 151 10.30 4.83 0.06
C GLN A 151 11.40 5.74 0.62
N ASN A 152 11.67 5.63 1.94
CA ASN A 152 13.02 5.82 2.40
C ASN A 152 13.80 4.65 1.79
N ILE A 153 14.04 4.75 0.50
CA ILE A 153 14.99 3.88 -0.17
C ILE A 153 16.32 4.30 0.44
N GLU A 154 16.80 3.53 1.39
CA GLU A 154 18.13 3.72 1.95
C GLU A 154 19.14 3.41 0.86
N PHE A 155 19.62 4.44 0.20
CA PHE A 155 20.73 4.31 -0.73
C PHE A 155 22.03 4.16 0.07
N THR A 156 22.86 3.23 -0.33
CA THR A 156 24.26 3.26 0.12
C THR A 156 24.91 4.54 -0.38
N GLU A 157 25.97 5.01 0.28
CA GLU A 157 26.71 6.20 -0.18
C GLU A 157 27.06 6.12 -1.65
N ARG A 158 27.47 4.93 -2.10
CA ARG A 158 27.85 4.68 -3.49
C ARG A 158 26.67 4.69 -4.47
N GLU A 159 25.52 4.20 -4.06
CA GLU A 159 24.30 4.26 -4.86
C GLU A 159 23.80 5.71 -5.00
N LEU A 160 23.87 6.48 -3.92
CA LEU A 160 23.46 7.88 -3.92
C LEU A 160 24.41 8.71 -4.81
N GLU A 161 25.72 8.51 -4.70
CA GLU A 161 26.72 9.17 -5.52
C GLU A 161 26.48 8.92 -7.02
N VAL A 162 26.27 7.67 -7.41
CA VAL A 162 25.93 7.34 -8.81
C VAL A 162 24.60 7.95 -9.24
N LEU A 163 23.58 7.96 -8.38
CA LEU A 163 22.27 8.56 -8.70
C LEU A 163 22.39 10.08 -8.94
N LEU A 164 23.16 10.79 -8.11
CA LEU A 164 23.39 12.23 -8.26
C LEU A 164 24.11 12.54 -9.58
N LEU A 165 25.15 11.79 -9.92
CA LEU A 165 25.91 11.97 -11.17
C LEU A 165 25.07 11.63 -12.42
N ILE A 166 24.13 10.67 -12.32
CA ILE A 166 23.13 10.42 -13.37
C ILE A 166 22.21 11.63 -13.54
N CYS A 167 21.78 12.26 -12.45
CA CYS A 167 20.94 13.46 -12.51
C CYS A 167 21.68 14.68 -13.05
N GLU A 168 23.02 14.69 -13.00
CA GLU A 168 23.90 15.67 -13.65
C GLU A 168 24.16 15.36 -15.14
N GLU A 169 23.39 14.43 -15.72
CA GLU A 169 23.48 14.01 -17.14
C GLU A 169 24.82 13.37 -17.53
N LYS A 170 25.65 12.93 -16.57
CA LYS A 170 26.92 12.28 -16.84
C LYS A 170 26.74 10.89 -17.46
N THR A 171 27.56 10.58 -18.43
CA THR A 171 27.64 9.25 -19.05
C THR A 171 28.25 8.23 -18.10
N THR A 172 28.00 6.93 -18.32
CA THR A 172 28.62 5.85 -17.55
C THR A 172 30.13 5.94 -17.47
N ALA A 173 30.80 6.38 -18.57
CA ALA A 173 32.25 6.53 -18.62
C ALA A 173 32.77 7.70 -17.77
N GLU A 174 32.06 8.82 -17.78
CA GLU A 174 32.38 10.00 -16.96
C GLU A 174 32.18 9.69 -15.46
N ILE A 175 31.05 9.06 -15.11
CA ILE A 175 30.81 8.61 -13.75
C ILE A 175 31.93 7.67 -13.29
N ALA A 176 32.24 6.65 -14.08
CA ALA A 176 33.30 5.69 -13.77
C ALA A 176 34.67 6.36 -13.48
N LYS A 177 35.03 7.36 -14.26
CA LYS A 177 36.27 8.14 -14.09
C LYS A 177 36.22 8.93 -12.79
N GLU A 178 35.09 9.59 -12.50
CA GLU A 178 34.97 10.50 -11.36
C GLU A 178 34.98 9.76 -10.00
N ILE A 179 34.30 8.61 -9.93
CA ILE A 179 34.23 7.83 -8.70
C ILE A 179 35.23 6.66 -8.63
N PHE A 180 36.22 6.65 -9.55
CA PHE A 180 37.27 5.64 -9.59
C PHE A 180 36.78 4.19 -9.66
N LEU A 181 35.78 3.94 -10.51
CA LEU A 181 35.22 2.59 -10.76
C LEU A 181 35.38 2.21 -12.24
N SER A 182 35.15 0.92 -12.54
CA SER A 182 35.00 0.50 -13.94
C SER A 182 33.60 0.88 -14.47
N ALA A 183 33.48 1.12 -15.78
CA ALA A 183 32.19 1.37 -16.43
C ALA A 183 31.19 0.22 -16.16
N ARG A 184 31.67 -1.03 -16.09
CA ARG A 184 30.87 -2.19 -15.77
C ARG A 184 30.33 -2.14 -14.33
N SER A 185 31.11 -1.66 -13.38
CA SER A 185 30.69 -1.49 -11.99
C SER A 185 29.60 -0.43 -11.86
N VAL A 186 29.77 0.72 -12.57
CA VAL A 186 28.76 1.79 -12.60
C VAL A 186 27.47 1.31 -13.23
N GLU A 187 27.54 0.52 -14.32
CA GLU A 187 26.36 -0.09 -14.94
C GLU A 187 25.64 -1.03 -14.00
N GLY A 188 26.40 -1.84 -13.23
CA GLY A 188 25.83 -2.73 -12.21
C GLY A 188 25.12 -1.97 -11.08
N ILE A 189 25.67 -0.81 -10.65
CA ILE A 189 25.03 0.05 -9.65
C ILE A 189 23.76 0.69 -10.24
N ARG A 190 23.80 1.18 -11.49
CA ARG A 190 22.67 1.77 -12.19
C ARG A 190 21.51 0.78 -12.31
N GLN A 191 21.79 -0.47 -12.68
CA GLN A 191 20.77 -1.50 -12.76
C GLN A 191 20.15 -1.80 -11.38
N LYS A 192 21.00 -1.90 -10.34
CA LYS A 192 20.50 -2.06 -8.96
C LYS A 192 19.62 -0.89 -8.51
N LEU A 193 19.96 0.34 -8.89
CA LEU A 193 19.13 1.52 -8.61
C LEU A 193 17.78 1.43 -9.32
N ILE A 194 17.75 1.05 -10.60
CA ILE A 194 16.53 0.85 -11.38
C ILE A 194 15.63 -0.18 -10.69
N ASP A 195 16.19 -1.33 -10.30
CA ASP A 195 15.46 -2.40 -9.63
C ASP A 195 14.98 -1.98 -8.23
N LYS A 196 15.83 -1.30 -7.47
CA LYS A 196 15.58 -0.84 -6.09
C LYS A 196 14.49 0.23 -6.02
N VAL A 197 14.51 1.17 -6.99
CA VAL A 197 13.52 2.25 -7.12
C VAL A 197 12.24 1.75 -7.81
N GLY A 198 12.31 0.64 -8.54
CA GLY A 198 11.16 0.07 -9.26
C GLY A 198 10.78 0.83 -10.52
N VAL A 199 11.75 1.51 -11.16
CA VAL A 199 11.56 2.24 -12.41
C VAL A 199 12.01 1.42 -13.62
N ARG A 200 11.66 1.85 -14.83
CA ARG A 200 11.95 1.07 -16.07
C ARG A 200 13.29 1.38 -16.71
N ASN A 201 13.84 2.57 -16.45
CA ASN A 201 15.05 3.06 -17.11
C ASN A 201 15.68 4.23 -16.34
N THR A 202 16.80 4.75 -16.86
CA THR A 202 17.53 5.88 -16.28
C THR A 202 16.67 7.16 -16.19
N ALA A 203 15.81 7.44 -17.18
CA ALA A 203 14.90 8.59 -17.10
C ALA A 203 13.94 8.46 -15.91
N GLY A 204 13.49 7.24 -15.61
CA GLY A 204 12.71 6.95 -14.41
C GLY A 204 13.46 7.23 -13.12
N LEU A 205 14.77 6.96 -13.05
CA LEU A 205 15.62 7.30 -11.90
C LEU A 205 15.70 8.82 -11.67
N VAL A 206 15.91 9.59 -12.73
CA VAL A 206 15.95 11.07 -12.67
C VAL A 206 14.62 11.62 -12.17
N MET A 207 13.50 11.15 -12.74
CA MET A 207 12.16 11.55 -12.31
C MET A 207 11.87 11.17 -10.84
N PHE A 208 12.36 10.03 -10.40
CA PHE A 208 12.25 9.62 -9.01
C PHE A 208 13.06 10.55 -8.09
N ALA A 209 14.31 10.88 -8.45
CA ALA A 209 15.18 11.76 -7.68
C ALA A 209 14.57 13.18 -7.52
N LEU A 210 14.00 13.74 -8.60
CA LEU A 210 13.26 15.02 -8.57
C LEU A 210 12.03 14.97 -7.68
N LYS A 211 11.17 13.95 -7.84
CA LYS A 211 9.94 13.80 -7.05
C LYS A 211 10.19 13.64 -5.55
N ASN A 212 11.31 13.05 -5.17
CA ASN A 212 11.65 12.80 -3.77
C ASN A 212 12.62 13.84 -3.19
N GLY A 213 12.91 14.93 -3.92
CA GLY A 213 13.74 16.03 -3.44
C GLY A 213 15.21 15.66 -3.23
N ILE A 214 15.69 14.56 -3.85
CA ILE A 214 17.09 14.14 -3.81
C ILE A 214 17.96 15.12 -4.61
N VAL A 215 17.40 15.64 -5.70
CA VAL A 215 17.97 16.73 -6.52
C VAL A 215 16.92 17.82 -6.71
N LYS A 216 17.39 19.06 -6.93
CA LYS A 216 16.54 20.25 -7.16
C LYS A 216 16.34 20.50 -8.63
#